data_9427143c13482d55d0773cdd84b7b314
#
_entry.id   9427143c13482d55d0773cdd84b7b314
#
_cell.length_a   1.000
_cell.length_b   1.000
_cell.length_c   1.000
_cell.angle_alpha   90.00
_cell.angle_beta   90.00
_cell.angle_gamma   90.00
#
_symmetry.space_group_name_H-M   'P 1'
#
loop_
_entity.id
_entity.type
_entity.pdbx_description
1 polymer ?
#
loop_
_entity_poly.entity_id
_entity_poly.type
_entity_poly.pdbx_seq_one_letter_code
_entity_poly.pdbx_strand_id
1 'polypeptide(L)'
;MAAVMPAPAASRLLMSGYEAVSRAVWESGTKVCAGYPGTPATEMLEQLSTYPDLYTEWSVNEKVSLEVAIGASMMGARSFSAMKHVGLNVAADPLMTLTLTGVEGGLVIAVADDVGMSSSQNEQDSRFWGRFAHVPILEPADSQEAYDMARYAFELSEEFQVPVILRLTSRICHVKGLVTVGERVEHKARGFTKNAERWVMVPGHAKRRIPLMLAREQELKRLSDRTPLNVIEPGTDRRVAFITSGPAYMHVRESFPDAPLLKLGLSHPWPLEKVAALAEMADTLVVVEEVEPILETELKAAGFAVHGKDFLPRTGE
;
A
#
# COMPACT_ATOMS: atom_id res chain seq x y z
N MET A 1 17.92 10.79 41.44
CA MET A 1 18.26 10.40 40.07
C MET A 1 17.47 9.16 39.73
N ALA A 2 16.39 9.28 38.97
CA ALA A 2 15.64 8.12 38.49
C ALA A 2 16.47 7.46 37.36
N ALA A 3 16.77 6.21 37.53
CA ALA A 3 17.44 5.41 36.49
C ALA A 3 16.54 5.37 35.25
N VAL A 4 16.99 5.97 34.15
CA VAL A 4 16.37 5.82 32.84
C VAL A 4 16.57 4.35 32.48
N MET A 5 15.51 3.56 32.53
CA MET A 5 15.54 2.18 32.01
C MET A 5 15.85 2.26 30.50
N PRO A 6 16.83 1.48 30.00
CA PRO A 6 17.06 1.43 28.57
C PRO A 6 15.78 0.94 27.88
N ALA A 7 15.42 1.56 26.75
CA ALA A 7 14.34 1.08 25.91
C ALA A 7 14.54 -0.42 25.63
N PRO A 8 13.50 -1.24 25.67
CA PRO A 8 13.64 -2.67 25.36
C PRO A 8 14.30 -2.81 23.99
N ALA A 9 15.28 -3.68 23.90
CA ALA A 9 15.97 -3.96 22.65
C ALA A 9 14.94 -4.42 21.62
N ALA A 10 14.85 -3.72 20.47
CA ALA A 10 13.95 -4.08 19.39
C ALA A 10 14.18 -5.55 19.03
N SER A 11 13.15 -6.38 19.15
CA SER A 11 13.28 -7.81 18.84
C SER A 11 13.29 -8.01 17.34
N ARG A 12 14.22 -8.85 16.86
CA ARG A 12 14.29 -9.25 15.45
C ARG A 12 13.71 -10.64 15.29
N LEU A 13 12.74 -10.79 14.41
CA LEU A 13 12.03 -12.03 14.13
C LEU A 13 12.20 -12.42 12.66
N LEU A 14 12.35 -13.72 12.39
CA LEU A 14 12.28 -14.23 11.01
C LEU A 14 10.81 -14.36 10.62
N MET A 15 10.36 -13.52 9.70
CA MET A 15 8.95 -13.42 9.30
C MET A 15 8.80 -13.42 7.79
N SER A 16 7.74 -14.02 7.29
CA SER A 16 7.28 -13.81 5.93
C SER A 16 6.60 -12.43 5.82
N GLY A 17 6.34 -11.96 4.58
CA GLY A 17 5.69 -10.67 4.41
C GLY A 17 4.27 -10.64 5.00
N TYR A 18 3.48 -11.70 4.86
CA TYR A 18 2.15 -11.75 5.48
C TYR A 18 2.21 -11.76 7.02
N GLU A 19 3.18 -12.45 7.63
CA GLU A 19 3.40 -12.43 9.09
C GLU A 19 3.82 -11.02 9.55
N ALA A 20 4.69 -10.36 8.78
CA ALA A 20 5.17 -9.01 9.04
C ALA A 20 4.03 -7.97 8.98
N VAL A 21 3.19 -8.02 7.94
CA VAL A 21 1.98 -7.18 7.83
C VAL A 21 1.03 -7.42 8.99
N SER A 22 0.73 -8.69 9.30
CA SER A 22 -0.20 -9.04 10.39
C SER A 22 0.32 -8.55 11.74
N ARG A 23 1.62 -8.66 11.98
CA ARG A 23 2.28 -8.13 13.18
C ARG A 23 2.15 -6.61 13.25
N ALA A 24 2.42 -5.91 12.17
CA ALA A 24 2.31 -4.46 12.07
C ALA A 24 0.86 -3.97 12.29
N VAL A 25 -0.12 -4.64 11.70
CA VAL A 25 -1.55 -4.36 11.88
C VAL A 25 -1.95 -4.47 13.35
N TRP A 26 -1.55 -5.55 14.02
CA TRP A 26 -1.81 -5.72 15.46
C TRP A 26 -1.10 -4.65 16.30
N GLU A 27 0.17 -4.38 16.05
CA GLU A 27 0.95 -3.37 16.78
C GLU A 27 0.41 -1.96 16.59
N SER A 28 -0.20 -1.67 15.46
CA SER A 28 -0.84 -0.38 15.18
C SER A 28 -2.12 -0.12 15.98
N GLY A 29 -2.53 -1.03 16.87
CA GLY A 29 -3.72 -0.87 17.69
C GLY A 29 -5.02 -1.07 16.93
N THR A 30 -4.98 -1.78 15.79
CA THR A 30 -6.15 -2.16 15.01
C THR A 30 -7.15 -2.92 15.87
N LYS A 31 -8.44 -2.71 15.64
CA LYS A 31 -9.52 -3.34 16.40
C LYS A 31 -10.33 -4.33 15.59
N VAL A 32 -10.47 -4.11 14.29
CA VAL A 32 -11.28 -4.93 13.40
C VAL A 32 -10.51 -5.30 12.15
N CYS A 33 -10.45 -6.59 11.87
CA CYS A 33 -9.89 -7.16 10.65
C CYS A 33 -10.92 -8.05 9.98
N ALA A 34 -11.15 -7.87 8.70
CA ALA A 34 -12.07 -8.69 7.92
C ALA A 34 -11.42 -9.11 6.60
N GLY A 35 -11.85 -10.23 6.04
CA GLY A 35 -11.35 -10.74 4.77
C GLY A 35 -12.24 -11.77 4.15
N TYR A 36 -11.91 -12.15 2.92
CA TYR A 36 -12.46 -13.31 2.24
C TYR A 36 -11.30 -14.18 1.74
N PRO A 37 -11.37 -15.51 1.87
CA PRO A 37 -10.26 -16.39 1.53
C PRO A 37 -9.82 -16.27 0.06
N GLY A 38 -8.51 -16.11 -0.15
CA GLY A 38 -7.90 -16.04 -1.48
C GLY A 38 -6.39 -15.89 -1.36
N THR A 39 -5.64 -16.96 -1.67
CA THR A 39 -4.16 -16.93 -1.66
C THR A 39 -3.63 -15.94 -2.68
N PRO A 40 -2.67 -15.05 -2.32
CA PRO A 40 -1.83 -15.08 -1.12
C PRO A 40 -2.28 -14.16 0.04
N ALA A 41 -3.56 -13.75 0.12
CA ALA A 41 -4.07 -12.87 1.17
C ALA A 41 -4.65 -13.64 2.38
N THR A 42 -5.02 -14.91 2.22
CA THR A 42 -5.65 -15.75 3.25
C THR A 42 -4.82 -15.78 4.54
N GLU A 43 -3.52 -16.00 4.41
CA GLU A 43 -2.59 -16.22 5.52
C GLU A 43 -2.48 -15.00 6.43
N MET A 44 -2.70 -13.79 5.91
CA MET A 44 -2.73 -12.58 6.75
C MET A 44 -3.85 -12.63 7.78
N LEU A 45 -5.06 -13.02 7.37
CA LEU A 45 -6.20 -13.06 8.27
C LEU A 45 -6.10 -14.25 9.24
N GLU A 46 -5.57 -15.39 8.79
CA GLU A 46 -5.28 -16.52 9.67
C GLU A 46 -4.32 -16.11 10.79
N GLN A 47 -3.23 -15.43 10.45
CA GLN A 47 -2.29 -14.92 11.44
C GLN A 47 -2.93 -13.87 12.37
N LEU A 48 -3.73 -12.95 11.85
CA LEU A 48 -4.43 -11.95 12.64
C LEU A 48 -5.41 -12.58 13.64
N SER A 49 -6.05 -13.69 13.29
CA SER A 49 -6.96 -14.41 14.18
C SER A 49 -6.30 -15.01 15.43
N THR A 50 -4.98 -15.10 15.44
CA THR A 50 -4.23 -15.60 16.61
C THR A 50 -4.08 -14.55 17.73
N TYR A 51 -4.34 -13.27 17.44
CA TYR A 51 -4.24 -12.18 18.42
C TYR A 51 -5.55 -12.03 19.20
N PRO A 52 -5.57 -12.27 20.53
CA PRO A 52 -6.81 -12.42 21.31
C PRO A 52 -7.62 -11.12 21.50
N ASP A 53 -6.98 -9.96 21.34
CA ASP A 53 -7.59 -8.64 21.52
C ASP A 53 -7.97 -7.95 20.20
N LEU A 54 -8.02 -8.73 19.12
CA LEU A 54 -8.35 -8.30 17.77
C LEU A 54 -9.61 -9.01 17.28
N TYR A 55 -10.64 -8.26 16.91
CA TYR A 55 -11.78 -8.85 16.22
C TYR A 55 -11.38 -9.21 14.79
N THR A 56 -11.46 -10.47 14.44
CA THR A 56 -11.10 -10.99 13.12
C THR A 56 -12.20 -11.88 12.60
N GLU A 57 -12.67 -11.62 11.37
CA GLU A 57 -13.74 -12.40 10.75
C GLU A 57 -13.49 -12.74 9.28
N TRP A 58 -13.96 -13.91 8.87
CA TRP A 58 -14.19 -14.23 7.46
C TRP A 58 -15.59 -13.76 7.06
N SER A 59 -15.62 -12.83 6.12
CA SER A 59 -16.87 -12.33 5.57
C SER A 59 -17.38 -13.22 4.41
N VAL A 60 -18.61 -13.05 4.00
CA VAL A 60 -19.22 -13.86 2.91
C VAL A 60 -18.70 -13.50 1.51
N ASN A 61 -18.09 -12.33 1.36
CA ASN A 61 -17.34 -11.86 0.19
C ASN A 61 -16.54 -10.60 0.55
N GLU A 62 -15.72 -10.11 -0.38
CA GLU A 62 -14.82 -8.97 -0.16
C GLU A 62 -15.55 -7.65 -0.03
N LYS A 63 -16.71 -7.48 -0.67
CA LYS A 63 -17.56 -6.30 -0.48
C LYS A 63 -17.97 -6.17 0.98
N VAL A 64 -18.50 -7.24 1.57
CA VAL A 64 -18.91 -7.25 2.99
C VAL A 64 -17.72 -7.08 3.90
N SER A 65 -16.58 -7.71 3.60
CA SER A 65 -15.33 -7.54 4.35
C SER A 65 -14.91 -6.06 4.42
N LEU A 66 -14.91 -5.37 3.29
CA LEU A 66 -14.55 -3.96 3.25
C LEU A 66 -15.60 -3.10 3.98
N GLU A 67 -16.89 -3.41 3.85
CA GLU A 67 -17.98 -2.68 4.55
C GLU A 67 -17.89 -2.83 6.07
N VAL A 68 -17.48 -4.00 6.59
CA VAL A 68 -17.21 -4.21 8.02
C VAL A 68 -16.06 -3.32 8.49
N ALA A 69 -14.96 -3.30 7.74
CA ALA A 69 -13.82 -2.43 8.04
C ALA A 69 -14.18 -0.93 7.96
N ILE A 70 -14.99 -0.52 6.99
CA ILE A 70 -15.52 0.85 6.87
C ILE A 70 -16.35 1.21 8.11
N GLY A 71 -17.24 0.33 8.55
CA GLY A 71 -18.06 0.55 9.74
C GLY A 71 -17.20 0.79 10.99
N ALA A 72 -16.14 0.00 11.18
CA ALA A 72 -15.19 0.20 12.28
C ALA A 72 -14.43 1.53 12.15
N SER A 73 -13.98 1.88 10.94
CA SER A 73 -13.33 3.16 10.67
C SER A 73 -14.24 4.35 10.96
N MET A 74 -15.53 4.28 10.61
CA MET A 74 -16.52 5.33 10.92
C MET A 74 -16.71 5.54 12.43
N MET A 75 -16.43 4.51 13.25
CA MET A 75 -16.38 4.61 14.71
C MET A 75 -15.06 5.18 15.25
N GLY A 76 -14.14 5.55 14.37
CA GLY A 76 -12.81 6.02 14.73
C GLY A 76 -11.86 4.91 15.18
N ALA A 77 -12.17 3.64 14.91
CA ALA A 77 -11.27 2.53 15.17
C ALA A 77 -10.39 2.25 13.95
N ARG A 78 -9.10 1.93 14.16
CA ARG A 78 -8.26 1.41 13.08
C ARG A 78 -8.78 0.05 12.63
N SER A 79 -8.90 -0.13 11.32
CA SER A 79 -9.46 -1.33 10.71
C SER A 79 -8.66 -1.79 9.48
N PHE A 80 -8.75 -3.07 9.19
CA PHE A 80 -7.98 -3.71 8.14
C PHE A 80 -8.87 -4.65 7.33
N SER A 81 -8.70 -4.63 6.00
CA SER A 81 -9.35 -5.60 5.12
C SER A 81 -8.30 -6.25 4.22
N ALA A 82 -8.29 -7.58 4.16
CA ALA A 82 -7.37 -8.34 3.32
C ALA A 82 -8.12 -9.05 2.20
N MET A 83 -7.60 -8.94 0.99
CA MET A 83 -8.17 -9.58 -0.18
C MET A 83 -7.14 -9.79 -1.29
N LYS A 84 -7.46 -10.71 -2.18
CA LYS A 84 -6.73 -10.91 -3.43
C LYS A 84 -7.10 -9.84 -4.46
N HIS A 85 -6.31 -9.69 -5.54
CA HIS A 85 -6.61 -8.74 -6.62
C HIS A 85 -8.02 -8.91 -7.21
N VAL A 86 -8.48 -10.15 -7.43
CA VAL A 86 -9.84 -10.41 -7.91
C VAL A 86 -10.92 -10.02 -6.91
N GLY A 87 -10.60 -10.08 -5.61
CA GLY A 87 -11.49 -9.64 -4.54
C GLY A 87 -11.68 -8.13 -4.52
N LEU A 88 -10.68 -7.36 -4.92
CA LEU A 88 -10.81 -5.91 -5.04
C LEU A 88 -11.85 -5.51 -6.09
N ASN A 89 -12.05 -6.32 -7.13
CA ASN A 89 -13.16 -6.12 -8.09
C ASN A 89 -14.53 -6.25 -7.41
N VAL A 90 -14.67 -7.19 -6.46
CA VAL A 90 -15.91 -7.39 -5.69
C VAL A 90 -16.11 -6.24 -4.70
N ALA A 91 -15.04 -5.73 -4.11
CA ALA A 91 -15.05 -4.61 -3.16
C ALA A 91 -15.06 -3.22 -3.84
N ALA A 92 -15.15 -3.15 -5.16
CA ALA A 92 -15.09 -1.90 -5.92
C ALA A 92 -16.15 -0.86 -5.50
N ASP A 93 -17.39 -1.28 -5.33
CA ASP A 93 -18.51 -0.39 -5.01
C ASP A 93 -18.32 0.35 -3.66
N PRO A 94 -18.08 -0.35 -2.52
CA PRO A 94 -17.78 0.34 -1.28
C PRO A 94 -16.48 1.15 -1.34
N LEU A 95 -15.43 0.70 -2.04
CA LEU A 95 -14.18 1.46 -2.19
C LEU A 95 -14.43 2.80 -2.88
N MET A 96 -15.14 2.82 -4.01
CA MET A 96 -15.43 4.06 -4.75
C MET A 96 -16.28 5.05 -3.95
N THR A 97 -17.20 4.54 -3.13
CA THR A 97 -17.98 5.38 -2.22
C THR A 97 -17.14 5.90 -1.06
N LEU A 98 -16.27 5.05 -0.50
CA LEU A 98 -15.39 5.39 0.62
C LEU A 98 -14.43 6.53 0.30
N THR A 99 -13.95 6.65 -0.93
CA THR A 99 -13.05 7.74 -1.33
C THR A 99 -13.72 9.12 -1.25
N LEU A 100 -15.04 9.19 -1.34
CA LEU A 100 -15.82 10.40 -1.14
C LEU A 100 -16.13 10.63 0.35
N THR A 101 -16.60 9.63 1.07
CA THR A 101 -16.93 9.75 2.51
C THR A 101 -15.67 9.99 3.35
N GLY A 102 -14.55 9.38 2.95
CA GLY A 102 -13.33 9.34 3.73
C GLY A 102 -13.42 8.40 4.93
N VAL A 103 -12.39 8.41 5.75
CA VAL A 103 -12.25 7.59 6.96
C VAL A 103 -12.13 8.45 8.21
N GLU A 104 -12.42 7.88 9.40
CA GLU A 104 -12.16 8.50 10.71
C GLU A 104 -11.03 7.79 11.46
N GLY A 105 -11.14 6.50 11.66
CA GLY A 105 -10.01 5.65 12.05
C GLY A 105 -9.29 5.15 10.81
N GLY A 106 -7.99 4.99 10.88
CA GLY A 106 -7.18 4.52 9.76
C GLY A 106 -7.72 3.20 9.19
N LEU A 107 -7.88 3.14 7.87
CA LEU A 107 -8.32 1.95 7.16
C LEU A 107 -7.29 1.57 6.11
N VAL A 108 -6.76 0.36 6.26
CA VAL A 108 -5.78 -0.23 5.33
C VAL A 108 -6.42 -1.41 4.61
N ILE A 109 -6.29 -1.42 3.30
CA ILE A 109 -6.74 -2.51 2.42
C ILE A 109 -5.50 -3.21 1.89
N ALA A 110 -5.17 -4.39 2.42
CA ALA A 110 -4.11 -5.22 1.86
C ALA A 110 -4.64 -5.95 0.63
N VAL A 111 -4.04 -5.68 -0.50
CA VAL A 111 -4.35 -6.35 -1.76
C VAL A 111 -3.16 -7.17 -2.20
N ALA A 112 -3.34 -8.49 -2.27
CA ALA A 112 -2.27 -9.40 -2.65
C ALA A 112 -2.45 -9.85 -4.11
N ASP A 113 -1.59 -9.31 -4.98
CA ASP A 113 -1.54 -9.65 -6.40
C ASP A 113 -0.81 -10.99 -6.59
N ASP A 114 -1.43 -11.89 -7.31
CA ASP A 114 -0.86 -13.19 -7.66
C ASP A 114 -0.16 -13.09 -9.03
N VAL A 115 0.99 -12.44 -9.02
CA VAL A 115 1.83 -12.25 -10.20
C VAL A 115 2.30 -13.62 -10.70
N GLY A 116 2.17 -13.85 -12.01
CA GLY A 116 2.44 -15.16 -12.61
C GLY A 116 1.33 -16.21 -12.45
N MET A 117 0.20 -15.86 -11.83
CA MET A 117 -1.00 -16.72 -11.71
C MET A 117 -0.75 -18.07 -11.04
N SER A 118 0.00 -18.09 -9.94
CA SER A 118 0.29 -19.35 -9.23
C SER A 118 -0.98 -20.03 -8.68
N SER A 119 -2.00 -19.24 -8.31
CA SER A 119 -3.28 -19.74 -7.77
C SER A 119 -4.51 -18.95 -8.26
N SER A 120 -4.40 -18.24 -9.39
CA SER A 120 -5.46 -17.37 -9.92
C SER A 120 -5.92 -17.75 -11.31
N GLN A 121 -7.15 -17.36 -11.66
CA GLN A 121 -7.73 -17.57 -12.98
C GLN A 121 -7.29 -16.54 -14.02
N ASN A 122 -6.77 -15.40 -13.55
CA ASN A 122 -6.27 -14.31 -14.37
C ASN A 122 -5.20 -13.53 -13.60
N GLU A 123 -4.45 -12.72 -14.32
CA GLU A 123 -3.48 -11.78 -13.77
C GLU A 123 -4.07 -10.38 -13.83
N GLN A 124 -3.98 -9.66 -12.72
CA GLN A 124 -4.44 -8.27 -12.62
C GLN A 124 -3.41 -7.46 -11.86
N ASP A 125 -3.33 -6.17 -12.19
CA ASP A 125 -2.45 -5.23 -11.53
C ASP A 125 -3.27 -4.25 -10.68
N SER A 126 -3.20 -4.42 -9.37
CA SER A 126 -3.98 -3.60 -8.44
C SER A 126 -3.54 -2.14 -8.37
N ARG A 127 -2.41 -1.77 -8.98
CA ARG A 127 -1.96 -0.37 -9.05
C ARG A 127 -2.92 0.54 -9.83
N PHE A 128 -3.69 -0.01 -10.77
CA PHE A 128 -4.75 0.74 -11.47
C PHE A 128 -5.77 1.36 -10.52
N TRP A 129 -6.01 0.74 -9.36
CA TRP A 129 -6.97 1.23 -8.38
C TRP A 129 -6.52 2.54 -7.73
N GLY A 130 -5.23 2.80 -7.62
CA GLY A 130 -4.72 4.09 -7.13
C GLY A 130 -5.32 5.26 -7.91
N ARG A 131 -5.19 5.19 -9.23
CA ARG A 131 -5.74 6.21 -10.14
C ARG A 131 -7.27 6.17 -10.20
N PHE A 132 -7.86 4.98 -10.30
CA PHE A 132 -9.31 4.84 -10.49
C PHE A 132 -10.11 5.25 -9.25
N ALA A 133 -9.62 4.91 -8.06
CA ALA A 133 -10.27 5.22 -6.79
C ALA A 133 -9.69 6.44 -6.06
N HIS A 134 -8.67 7.12 -6.61
CA HIS A 134 -7.99 8.27 -5.98
C HIS A 134 -7.44 7.96 -4.58
N VAL A 135 -6.80 6.80 -4.42
CA VAL A 135 -6.24 6.32 -3.16
C VAL A 135 -4.73 6.11 -3.24
N PRO A 136 -3.97 6.36 -2.17
CA PRO A 136 -2.55 6.07 -2.15
C PRO A 136 -2.29 4.55 -2.13
N ILE A 137 -1.20 4.15 -2.80
CA ILE A 137 -0.73 2.76 -2.83
C ILE A 137 0.69 2.70 -2.29
N LEU A 138 0.91 1.79 -1.34
CA LEU A 138 2.22 1.44 -0.81
C LEU A 138 2.64 0.07 -1.33
N GLU A 139 3.89 -0.05 -1.78
CA GLU A 139 4.47 -1.29 -2.31
C GLU A 139 5.79 -1.62 -1.64
N PRO A 140 5.82 -2.57 -0.70
CA PRO A 140 7.05 -2.99 -0.05
C PRO A 140 7.91 -3.87 -0.96
N ALA A 141 9.24 -3.79 -0.81
CA ALA A 141 10.22 -4.59 -1.52
C ALA A 141 10.68 -5.84 -0.74
N ASP A 142 10.46 -5.86 0.56
CA ASP A 142 10.81 -6.99 1.44
C ASP A 142 9.90 -7.08 2.68
N SER A 143 10.17 -8.05 3.56
CA SER A 143 9.38 -8.28 4.77
C SER A 143 9.51 -7.14 5.80
N GLN A 144 10.66 -6.46 5.89
CA GLN A 144 10.81 -5.30 6.79
C GLN A 144 9.96 -4.14 6.29
N GLU A 145 10.03 -3.83 5.01
CA GLU A 145 9.19 -2.78 4.44
C GLU A 145 7.70 -3.13 4.50
N ALA A 146 7.33 -4.39 4.33
CA ALA A 146 5.95 -4.83 4.50
C ALA A 146 5.43 -4.50 5.92
N TYR A 147 6.26 -4.70 6.95
CA TYR A 147 5.95 -4.32 8.32
C TYR A 147 5.89 -2.79 8.50
N ASP A 148 6.92 -2.06 8.06
CA ASP A 148 7.02 -0.61 8.28
C ASP A 148 5.93 0.14 7.52
N MET A 149 5.68 -0.23 6.26
CA MET A 149 4.64 0.38 5.45
C MET A 149 3.23 0.05 5.93
N ALA A 150 2.99 -1.15 6.46
CA ALA A 150 1.69 -1.49 7.05
C ALA A 150 1.38 -0.61 8.29
N ARG A 151 2.37 -0.29 9.11
CA ARG A 151 2.23 0.66 10.24
C ARG A 151 1.97 2.07 9.74
N TYR A 152 2.79 2.55 8.82
CA TYR A 152 2.67 3.88 8.23
C TYR A 152 1.34 4.08 7.49
N ALA A 153 0.80 3.03 6.87
CA ALA A 153 -0.46 3.08 6.14
C ALA A 153 -1.64 3.55 7.01
N PHE A 154 -1.68 3.19 8.29
CA PHE A 154 -2.72 3.68 9.20
C PHE A 154 -2.56 5.17 9.50
N GLU A 155 -1.34 5.64 9.70
CA GLU A 155 -1.05 7.05 9.95
C GLU A 155 -1.38 7.89 8.72
N LEU A 156 -0.95 7.44 7.55
CA LEU A 156 -1.27 8.06 6.26
C LEU A 156 -2.79 8.12 6.02
N SER A 157 -3.49 7.02 6.34
CA SER A 157 -4.94 6.95 6.20
C SER A 157 -5.66 7.96 7.09
N GLU A 158 -5.22 8.14 8.34
CA GLU A 158 -5.79 9.09 9.29
C GLU A 158 -5.46 10.54 8.92
N GLU A 159 -4.21 10.81 8.50
CA GLU A 159 -3.78 12.15 8.12
C GLU A 159 -4.56 12.69 6.92
N PHE A 160 -4.72 11.87 5.88
CA PHE A 160 -5.40 12.28 4.65
C PHE A 160 -6.88 11.91 4.62
N GLN A 161 -7.39 11.23 5.65
CA GLN A 161 -8.78 10.75 5.72
C GLN A 161 -9.20 9.95 4.47
N VAL A 162 -8.37 9.01 4.06
CA VAL A 162 -8.55 8.16 2.87
C VAL A 162 -8.12 6.74 3.17
N PRO A 163 -8.75 5.69 2.61
CA PRO A 163 -8.20 4.35 2.73
C PRO A 163 -6.85 4.28 2.01
N VAL A 164 -5.96 3.43 2.52
CA VAL A 164 -4.65 3.17 1.89
C VAL A 164 -4.63 1.74 1.38
N ILE A 165 -4.26 1.55 0.13
CA ILE A 165 -3.98 0.22 -0.41
C ILE A 165 -2.52 -0.12 -0.09
N LEU A 166 -2.32 -1.23 0.62
CA LEU A 166 -1.02 -1.89 0.76
C LEU A 166 -0.99 -3.03 -0.26
N ARG A 167 -0.32 -2.78 -1.38
CA ARG A 167 -0.17 -3.77 -2.45
C ARG A 167 0.98 -4.71 -2.13
N LEU A 168 0.68 -5.97 -2.11
CA LEU A 168 1.64 -7.06 -1.92
C LEU A 168 1.63 -7.95 -3.16
N THR A 169 2.74 -8.62 -3.44
CA THR A 169 2.76 -9.67 -4.45
C THR A 169 2.95 -11.02 -3.77
N SER A 170 2.67 -12.13 -4.47
CA SER A 170 2.89 -13.47 -3.96
C SER A 170 4.32 -13.63 -3.43
N ARG A 171 5.30 -13.04 -4.10
CA ARG A 171 6.71 -13.07 -3.68
C ARG A 171 6.89 -12.41 -2.31
N ILE A 172 6.40 -11.19 -2.12
CA ILE A 172 6.50 -10.48 -0.85
C ILE A 172 5.75 -11.21 0.26
N CYS A 173 4.57 -11.75 -0.03
CA CYS A 173 3.78 -12.48 0.97
C CYS A 173 4.56 -13.67 1.55
N HIS A 174 5.31 -14.40 0.73
CA HIS A 174 5.92 -15.66 1.13
C HIS A 174 7.44 -15.61 1.43
N VAL A 175 8.15 -14.57 0.93
CA VAL A 175 9.58 -14.43 1.23
C VAL A 175 9.79 -14.19 2.72
N LYS A 176 10.79 -14.85 3.32
CA LYS A 176 11.16 -14.67 4.73
C LYS A 176 12.35 -13.75 4.87
N GLY A 177 12.23 -12.78 5.77
CA GLY A 177 13.28 -11.84 6.13
C GLY A 177 13.36 -11.62 7.64
N LEU A 178 14.45 -11.01 8.09
CA LEU A 178 14.58 -10.57 9.48
C LEU A 178 13.86 -9.23 9.63
N VAL A 179 12.81 -9.22 10.45
CA VAL A 179 11.98 -8.04 10.72
C VAL A 179 12.24 -7.54 12.13
N THR A 180 12.59 -6.28 12.25
CA THR A 180 12.68 -5.57 13.53
C THR A 180 11.28 -5.10 13.90
N VAL A 181 10.71 -5.66 14.97
CA VAL A 181 9.35 -5.37 15.42
C VAL A 181 9.35 -4.44 16.61
N GLY A 182 8.26 -3.70 16.78
CA GLY A 182 8.04 -2.75 17.87
C GLY A 182 7.06 -3.27 18.91
N GLU A 183 6.53 -2.32 19.67
CA GLU A 183 5.49 -2.56 20.66
C GLU A 183 4.11 -2.17 20.11
N ARG A 184 3.08 -2.85 20.61
CA ARG A 184 1.69 -2.50 20.31
C ARG A 184 1.35 -1.13 20.91
N VAL A 185 0.80 -0.25 20.09
CA VAL A 185 0.21 1.00 20.56
C VAL A 185 -1.29 0.81 20.81
N GLU A 186 -1.81 1.49 21.80
CA GLU A 186 -3.26 1.50 22.02
C GLU A 186 -3.89 2.64 21.22
N HIS A 187 -4.81 2.28 20.33
CA HIS A 187 -5.62 3.24 19.58
C HIS A 187 -7.05 3.22 20.13
N LYS A 188 -7.54 4.38 20.60
CA LYS A 188 -8.90 4.50 21.16
C LYS A 188 -9.86 4.96 20.07
N ALA A 189 -10.90 4.17 19.84
CA ALA A 189 -12.00 4.58 18.99
C ALA A 189 -12.72 5.81 19.54
N ARG A 190 -13.03 6.78 18.66
CA ARG A 190 -13.65 8.07 19.07
C ARG A 190 -15.17 7.98 19.22
N GLY A 191 -15.79 6.93 18.69
CA GLY A 191 -17.23 6.78 18.57
C GLY A 191 -17.77 7.44 17.29
N PHE A 192 -19.01 7.11 16.95
CA PHE A 192 -19.65 7.61 15.73
C PHE A 192 -20.08 9.07 15.88
N THR A 193 -19.63 9.90 14.95
CA THR A 193 -20.10 11.28 14.81
C THR A 193 -21.12 11.38 13.68
N LYS A 194 -22.38 11.69 14.06
CA LYS A 194 -23.45 11.84 13.08
C LYS A 194 -23.19 13.02 12.14
N ASN A 195 -23.03 12.73 10.86
CA ASN A 195 -22.88 13.73 9.81
C ASN A 195 -23.47 13.17 8.50
N ALA A 196 -24.72 13.47 8.21
CA ALA A 196 -25.42 12.95 7.04
C ALA A 196 -24.79 13.43 5.72
N GLU A 197 -24.26 14.65 5.67
CA GLU A 197 -23.60 15.16 4.46
C GLU A 197 -22.32 14.42 4.11
N ARG A 198 -21.64 13.88 5.13
CA ARG A 198 -20.42 13.10 4.95
C ARG A 198 -20.70 11.62 4.69
N TRP A 199 -21.63 11.02 5.44
CA TRP A 199 -21.78 9.57 5.45
C TRP A 199 -22.84 9.04 4.48
N VAL A 200 -23.79 9.88 4.06
CA VAL A 200 -24.86 9.45 3.16
C VAL A 200 -24.62 10.00 1.75
N MET A 201 -24.14 9.14 0.85
CA MET A 201 -23.75 9.52 -0.51
C MET A 201 -24.95 9.58 -1.47
N VAL A 202 -25.89 10.51 -1.21
CA VAL A 202 -26.85 10.93 -2.23
C VAL A 202 -26.18 11.89 -3.24
N PRO A 203 -26.68 12.05 -4.47
CA PRO A 203 -26.00 12.84 -5.51
C PRO A 203 -25.62 14.26 -5.08
N GLY A 204 -26.46 14.92 -4.27
CA GLY A 204 -26.19 16.27 -3.77
C GLY A 204 -25.00 16.32 -2.80
N HIS A 205 -24.84 15.31 -1.94
CA HIS A 205 -23.71 15.18 -1.02
C HIS A 205 -22.43 14.79 -1.80
N ALA A 206 -22.52 13.79 -2.67
CA ALA A 206 -21.39 13.34 -3.48
C ALA A 206 -20.76 14.47 -4.28
N LYS A 207 -21.58 15.29 -4.96
CA LYS A 207 -21.09 16.45 -5.71
C LYS A 207 -20.28 17.43 -4.86
N ARG A 208 -20.63 17.64 -3.59
CA ARG A 208 -19.87 18.50 -2.66
C ARG A 208 -18.57 17.85 -2.18
N ARG A 209 -18.49 16.52 -2.20
CA ARG A 209 -17.29 15.78 -1.75
C ARG A 209 -16.21 15.65 -2.84
N ILE A 210 -16.59 15.70 -4.13
CA ILE A 210 -15.62 15.58 -5.23
C ILE A 210 -14.50 16.63 -5.15
N PRO A 211 -14.75 17.94 -4.95
CA PRO A 211 -13.67 18.92 -4.82
C PRO A 211 -12.70 18.62 -3.66
N LEU A 212 -13.21 18.07 -2.54
CA LEU A 212 -12.38 17.70 -1.39
C LEU A 212 -11.50 16.49 -1.72
N MET A 213 -12.04 15.51 -2.43
CA MET A 213 -11.27 14.37 -2.93
C MET A 213 -10.14 14.80 -3.87
N LEU A 214 -10.44 15.68 -4.83
CA LEU A 214 -9.43 16.21 -5.76
C LEU A 214 -8.36 17.06 -5.06
N ALA A 215 -8.75 17.87 -4.07
CA ALA A 215 -7.78 18.62 -3.28
C ALA A 215 -6.83 17.68 -2.50
N ARG A 216 -7.38 16.63 -1.88
CA ARG A 216 -6.60 15.60 -1.21
C ARG A 216 -5.62 14.88 -2.16
N GLU A 217 -6.06 14.56 -3.37
CA GLU A 217 -5.17 13.98 -4.39
C GLU A 217 -3.97 14.88 -4.69
N GLN A 218 -4.15 16.20 -4.75
CA GLN A 218 -3.03 17.14 -4.95
C GLN A 218 -2.05 17.13 -3.75
N GLU A 219 -2.56 17.03 -2.51
CA GLU A 219 -1.68 16.91 -1.35
C GLU A 219 -0.92 15.57 -1.35
N LEU A 220 -1.57 14.47 -1.73
CA LEU A 220 -0.91 13.18 -1.87
C LEU A 220 0.18 13.19 -2.96
N LYS A 221 -0.01 13.91 -4.07
CA LYS A 221 1.03 14.13 -5.08
C LYS A 221 2.25 14.86 -4.50
N ARG A 222 2.02 15.92 -3.72
CA ARG A 222 3.12 16.63 -3.03
C ARG A 222 3.82 15.74 -1.99
N LEU A 223 3.06 14.90 -1.28
CA LEU A 223 3.64 13.93 -0.36
C LEU A 223 4.54 12.95 -1.11
N SER A 224 4.12 12.45 -2.26
CA SER A 224 4.88 11.47 -3.05
C SER A 224 6.29 11.98 -3.40
N ASP A 225 6.41 13.27 -3.74
CA ASP A 225 7.70 13.90 -4.01
C ASP A 225 8.59 14.11 -2.76
N ARG A 226 8.00 14.15 -1.56
CA ARG A 226 8.71 14.48 -0.30
C ARG A 226 8.91 13.28 0.61
N THR A 227 8.10 12.24 0.47
CA THR A 227 8.14 11.09 1.37
C THR A 227 9.50 10.39 1.34
N PRO A 228 10.00 9.93 2.50
CA PRO A 228 11.20 9.10 2.57
C PRO A 228 10.98 7.68 2.01
N LEU A 229 9.75 7.28 1.71
CA LEU A 229 9.46 6.00 1.06
C LEU A 229 9.86 5.98 -0.41
N ASN A 230 9.93 7.15 -1.07
CA ASN A 230 10.38 7.31 -2.44
C ASN A 230 11.80 7.83 -2.42
N VAL A 231 12.78 6.96 -2.67
CA VAL A 231 14.20 7.27 -2.47
C VAL A 231 14.95 7.28 -3.80
N ILE A 232 15.66 8.36 -4.07
CA ILE A 232 16.69 8.37 -5.13
C ILE A 232 17.98 7.86 -4.50
N GLU A 233 18.45 6.72 -4.96
CA GLU A 233 19.76 6.18 -4.64
C GLU A 233 20.72 6.60 -5.74
N PRO A 234 21.74 7.41 -5.44
CA PRO A 234 22.71 7.85 -6.44
C PRO A 234 23.56 6.68 -6.91
N GLY A 235 24.02 6.76 -8.16
CA GLY A 235 24.94 5.81 -8.76
C GLY A 235 26.08 6.49 -9.50
N THR A 236 27.06 5.72 -9.94
CA THR A 236 28.20 6.19 -10.73
C THR A 236 28.05 5.92 -12.23
N ASP A 237 27.20 5.00 -12.61
CA ASP A 237 26.88 4.72 -14.01
C ASP A 237 25.88 5.73 -14.56
N ARG A 238 26.32 6.56 -15.48
CA ARG A 238 25.48 7.59 -16.10
C ARG A 238 24.78 7.15 -17.39
N ARG A 239 24.97 5.90 -17.82
CA ARG A 239 24.35 5.38 -19.05
C ARG A 239 22.87 5.07 -18.85
N VAL A 240 22.50 4.56 -17.66
CA VAL A 240 21.14 4.12 -17.36
C VAL A 240 20.78 4.39 -15.89
N ALA A 241 19.56 4.86 -15.69
CA ALA A 241 18.94 4.95 -14.35
C ALA A 241 17.63 4.18 -14.36
N PHE A 242 17.25 3.65 -13.19
CA PHE A 242 16.08 2.80 -13.03
C PHE A 242 15.01 3.44 -12.16
N ILE A 243 13.74 3.16 -12.47
CA ILE A 243 12.59 3.49 -11.63
C ILE A 243 11.85 2.19 -11.37
N THR A 244 11.61 1.86 -10.10
CA THR A 244 11.05 0.56 -9.73
C THR A 244 10.30 0.61 -8.39
N SER A 245 9.41 -0.35 -8.15
CA SER A 245 8.68 -0.57 -6.90
C SER A 245 8.64 -2.05 -6.54
N GLY A 246 8.27 -2.36 -5.31
CA GLY A 246 8.07 -3.74 -4.87
C GLY A 246 9.31 -4.62 -5.02
N PRO A 247 9.13 -5.93 -5.25
CA PRO A 247 10.25 -6.88 -5.34
C PRO A 247 11.20 -6.64 -6.52
N ALA A 248 10.72 -5.99 -7.60
CA ALA A 248 11.55 -5.63 -8.75
C ALA A 248 12.75 -4.75 -8.35
N TYR A 249 12.63 -3.95 -7.27
CA TYR A 249 13.73 -3.18 -6.72
C TYR A 249 14.94 -4.05 -6.37
N MET A 250 14.72 -5.18 -5.70
CA MET A 250 15.82 -6.07 -5.27
C MET A 250 16.58 -6.64 -6.47
N HIS A 251 15.86 -7.01 -7.53
CA HIS A 251 16.46 -7.54 -8.76
C HIS A 251 17.28 -6.49 -9.50
N VAL A 252 16.76 -5.26 -9.60
CA VAL A 252 17.49 -4.16 -10.23
C VAL A 252 18.76 -3.85 -9.44
N ARG A 253 18.67 -3.75 -8.11
CA ARG A 253 19.83 -3.42 -7.28
C ARG A 253 20.91 -4.48 -7.32
N GLU A 254 20.54 -5.76 -7.38
CA GLU A 254 21.51 -6.86 -7.53
C GLU A 254 22.20 -6.84 -8.91
N SER A 255 21.41 -6.59 -9.98
CA SER A 255 21.91 -6.62 -11.35
C SER A 255 22.69 -5.37 -11.77
N PHE A 256 22.34 -4.21 -11.21
CA PHE A 256 22.90 -2.89 -11.55
C PHE A 256 23.27 -2.10 -10.30
N PRO A 257 24.26 -2.56 -9.49
CA PRO A 257 24.59 -1.96 -8.20
C PRO A 257 25.08 -0.51 -8.32
N ASP A 258 25.68 -0.12 -9.45
CA ASP A 258 26.26 1.19 -9.69
C ASP A 258 25.30 2.18 -10.40
N ALA A 259 24.12 1.75 -10.80
CA ALA A 259 23.18 2.61 -11.50
C ALA A 259 22.39 3.50 -10.53
N PRO A 260 22.13 4.79 -10.87
CA PRO A 260 21.16 5.58 -10.16
C PRO A 260 19.77 4.92 -10.21
N LEU A 261 19.02 4.98 -9.11
CA LEU A 261 17.74 4.31 -8.99
C LEU A 261 16.76 5.14 -8.17
N LEU A 262 15.54 5.28 -8.65
CA LEU A 262 14.40 5.75 -7.87
C LEU A 262 13.57 4.55 -7.40
N LYS A 263 13.64 4.27 -6.11
CA LYS A 263 12.78 3.29 -5.45
C LYS A 263 11.48 3.94 -5.03
N LEU A 264 10.36 3.34 -5.40
CA LEU A 264 9.02 3.79 -5.03
C LEU A 264 8.43 2.88 -3.96
N GLY A 265 8.28 3.41 -2.75
CA GLY A 265 7.51 2.79 -1.68
C GLY A 265 6.07 3.30 -1.65
N LEU A 266 5.84 4.59 -1.93
CA LEU A 266 4.55 5.16 -2.28
C LEU A 266 4.47 5.20 -3.81
N SER A 267 3.88 4.17 -4.40
CA SER A 267 3.85 3.96 -5.85
C SER A 267 2.67 4.63 -6.55
N HIS A 268 1.70 5.16 -5.80
CA HIS A 268 0.66 6.06 -6.31
C HIS A 268 0.28 7.06 -5.21
N PRO A 269 0.20 8.38 -5.54
CA PRO A 269 0.55 9.06 -6.80
C PRO A 269 2.05 9.07 -7.11
N TRP A 270 2.39 9.29 -8.39
CA TRP A 270 3.78 9.25 -8.87
C TRP A 270 4.57 10.50 -8.47
N PRO A 271 5.85 10.37 -8.01
CA PRO A 271 6.71 11.48 -7.61
C PRO A 271 7.43 12.10 -8.83
N LEU A 272 6.72 12.93 -9.60
CA LEU A 272 7.24 13.46 -10.87
C LEU A 272 8.47 14.38 -10.71
N GLU A 273 8.60 15.10 -9.59
CA GLU A 273 9.79 15.91 -9.29
C GLU A 273 11.02 15.01 -9.05
N LYS A 274 10.85 13.88 -8.36
CA LYS A 274 11.94 12.90 -8.17
C LYS A 274 12.31 12.20 -9.48
N VAL A 275 11.33 11.90 -10.33
CA VAL A 275 11.61 11.35 -11.66
C VAL A 275 12.41 12.35 -12.51
N ALA A 276 12.04 13.63 -12.48
CA ALA A 276 12.79 14.67 -13.18
C ALA A 276 14.24 14.78 -12.66
N ALA A 277 14.42 14.74 -11.34
CA ALA A 277 15.75 14.78 -10.73
C ALA A 277 16.59 13.55 -11.11
N LEU A 278 15.99 12.35 -11.17
CA LEU A 278 16.68 11.14 -11.62
C LEU A 278 17.07 11.22 -13.10
N ALA A 279 16.22 11.83 -13.94
CA ALA A 279 16.48 11.98 -15.37
C ALA A 279 17.73 12.82 -15.69
N GLU A 280 18.17 13.67 -14.77
CA GLU A 280 19.42 14.44 -14.91
C GLU A 280 20.67 13.59 -14.56
N MET A 281 20.49 12.41 -13.98
CA MET A 281 21.60 11.56 -13.50
C MET A 281 22.10 10.57 -14.55
N ALA A 282 21.31 10.24 -15.60
CA ALA A 282 21.68 9.26 -16.62
C ALA A 282 21.06 9.58 -18.00
N ASP A 283 21.68 9.03 -19.04
CA ASP A 283 21.26 9.26 -20.43
C ASP A 283 19.96 8.53 -20.79
N THR A 284 19.66 7.43 -20.10
CA THR A 284 18.49 6.59 -20.36
C THR A 284 17.75 6.25 -19.08
N LEU A 285 16.43 6.43 -19.06
CA LEU A 285 15.56 5.97 -17.98
C LEU A 285 14.87 4.67 -18.34
N VAL A 286 14.92 3.70 -17.41
CA VAL A 286 14.26 2.40 -17.57
C VAL A 286 13.33 2.16 -16.38
N VAL A 287 12.06 1.89 -16.67
CA VAL A 287 11.07 1.46 -15.69
C VAL A 287 11.12 -0.06 -15.59
N VAL A 288 11.33 -0.58 -14.38
CA VAL A 288 11.26 -2.00 -14.08
C VAL A 288 10.08 -2.27 -13.16
N GLU A 289 9.05 -2.83 -13.73
CA GLU A 289 7.79 -3.12 -13.04
C GLU A 289 7.21 -4.47 -13.45
N GLU A 290 6.57 -5.13 -12.49
CA GLU A 290 5.88 -6.40 -12.74
C GLU A 290 4.55 -6.14 -13.48
N VAL A 291 4.03 -7.14 -14.15
CA VAL A 291 2.73 -7.21 -14.82
C VAL A 291 2.54 -6.10 -15.87
N GLU A 292 1.75 -5.08 -15.58
CA GLU A 292 1.31 -4.06 -16.54
C GLU A 292 2.24 -2.84 -16.58
N PRO A 293 2.42 -2.20 -17.75
CA PRO A 293 3.24 -1.00 -17.91
C PRO A 293 2.50 0.25 -17.38
N ILE A 294 2.15 0.27 -16.10
CA ILE A 294 1.40 1.37 -15.52
C ILE A 294 2.30 2.58 -15.31
N LEU A 295 3.40 2.39 -14.60
CA LEU A 295 4.35 3.47 -14.32
C LEU A 295 4.99 3.98 -15.62
N GLU A 296 5.40 3.09 -16.49
CA GLU A 296 5.93 3.43 -17.81
C GLU A 296 4.94 4.31 -18.60
N THR A 297 3.66 3.90 -18.65
CA THR A 297 2.62 4.63 -19.37
C THR A 297 2.35 6.01 -18.78
N GLU A 298 2.27 6.11 -17.47
CA GLU A 298 2.02 7.37 -16.76
C GLU A 298 3.20 8.36 -16.91
N LEU A 299 4.43 7.86 -16.85
CA LEU A 299 5.61 8.71 -17.06
C LEU A 299 5.72 9.19 -18.51
N LYS A 300 5.43 8.33 -19.49
CA LYS A 300 5.34 8.75 -20.90
C LYS A 300 4.26 9.81 -21.10
N ALA A 301 3.08 9.64 -20.47
CA ALA A 301 2.01 10.62 -20.53
C ALA A 301 2.37 11.96 -19.85
N ALA A 302 3.24 11.92 -18.83
CA ALA A 302 3.80 13.12 -18.19
C ALA A 302 4.94 13.78 -18.98
N GLY A 303 5.36 13.21 -20.13
CA GLY A 303 6.38 13.76 -21.01
C GLY A 303 7.80 13.25 -20.79
N PHE A 304 8.00 12.23 -19.97
CA PHE A 304 9.31 11.61 -19.77
C PHE A 304 9.61 10.59 -20.86
N ALA A 305 10.85 10.61 -21.38
CA ALA A 305 11.36 9.57 -22.27
C ALA A 305 11.85 8.40 -21.42
N VAL A 306 11.03 7.37 -21.31
CA VAL A 306 11.34 6.15 -20.55
C VAL A 306 11.15 4.90 -21.39
N HIS A 307 11.93 3.87 -21.09
CA HIS A 307 11.79 2.51 -21.58
C HIS A 307 11.24 1.62 -20.45
N GLY A 308 10.70 0.46 -20.79
CA GLY A 308 10.18 -0.50 -19.81
C GLY A 308 9.89 -1.83 -20.47
N LYS A 309 8.66 -2.10 -20.85
CA LYS A 309 8.25 -3.35 -21.49
C LYS A 309 8.82 -3.57 -22.90
N ASP A 310 9.58 -2.61 -23.42
CA ASP A 310 10.43 -2.83 -24.60
C ASP A 310 11.55 -3.85 -24.32
N PHE A 311 11.99 -3.97 -23.07
CA PHE A 311 13.09 -4.84 -22.63
C PHE A 311 12.63 -5.97 -21.71
N LEU A 312 11.45 -5.87 -21.14
CA LEU A 312 10.94 -6.78 -20.11
C LEU A 312 9.66 -7.46 -20.57
N PRO A 313 9.40 -8.71 -20.16
CA PRO A 313 8.13 -9.36 -20.44
C PRO A 313 6.97 -8.58 -19.81
N ARG A 314 5.80 -8.69 -20.46
CA ARG A 314 4.56 -8.04 -19.97
C ARG A 314 3.79 -8.92 -18.97
N THR A 315 4.14 -10.16 -18.83
CA THR A 315 3.45 -11.14 -18.00
C THR A 315 4.42 -11.75 -17.00
N GLY A 316 3.91 -12.06 -15.82
CA GLY A 316 4.67 -12.70 -14.76
C GLY A 316 5.57 -11.74 -13.98
N GLU A 317 6.46 -12.37 -13.22
CA GLU A 317 7.46 -11.71 -12.35
C GLU A 317 8.69 -11.24 -13.13
#